data_3fec0bb9ab11ca00b917e7dbeb57426d
#
_entry.id   3fec0bb9ab11ca00b917e7dbeb57426d
#
_cell.length_a   1.000
_cell.length_b   1.000
_cell.length_c   1.000
_cell.angle_alpha   90.00
_cell.angle_beta   90.00
_cell.angle_gamma   90.00
#
_symmetry.space_group_name_H-M   'P 1'
#
loop_
_entity.id
_entity.type
_entity.pdbx_description
1 polymer ?
#
loop_
_entity_poly.entity_id
_entity_poly.type
_entity_poly.pdbx_seq_one_letter_code
_entity_poly.pdbx_strand_id
1 'polypeptide(L)'
;ASDTFNSALSQAVFASAAANPGTDTHLVDVERVFSAIIADPQRFGFDNATEGCRFVTSCLNGTQAEQNQYLFFDNVHPTTAGHQLLASLVLDYLTAGEQAANVGSMSETAILDRYEGAASALERGRKVLAGGPEAAGFYTSFGGNWYDRGDSGRMHGYDYGVGTVRLGYDAFLGNALVGGSVSYSNGSLDDSPITYDSQ
;
A
#
# COMPACT_ATOMS: atom_id res chain seq x y z
N ALA A 1 -10.84 34.12 7.49
CA ALA A 1 -9.42 34.50 7.54
C ALA A 1 -8.50 33.32 7.24
N SER A 2 -8.74 32.15 7.84
CA SER A 2 -7.93 30.92 7.60
C SER A 2 -8.01 30.47 6.15
N ASP A 3 -9.21 30.39 5.56
CA ASP A 3 -9.41 29.92 4.17
C ASP A 3 -8.68 30.80 3.16
N THR A 4 -8.69 32.11 3.36
CA THR A 4 -7.97 33.05 2.48
C THR A 4 -6.46 32.84 2.59
N PHE A 5 -5.96 32.65 3.82
CA PHE A 5 -4.55 32.37 4.06
C PHE A 5 -4.14 31.02 3.44
N ASN A 6 -4.90 29.95 3.70
CA ASN A 6 -4.62 28.61 3.18
C ASN A 6 -4.65 28.57 1.64
N SER A 7 -5.59 29.29 1.04
CA SER A 7 -5.67 29.43 -0.43
C SER A 7 -4.45 30.15 -1.01
N ALA A 8 -4.02 31.25 -0.37
CA ALA A 8 -2.83 32.00 -0.80
C ALA A 8 -1.55 31.18 -0.59
N LEU A 9 -1.44 30.44 0.52
CA LEU A 9 -0.31 29.55 0.81
C LEU A 9 -0.22 28.43 -0.26
N SER A 10 -1.35 27.80 -0.58
CA SER A 10 -1.39 26.75 -1.61
C SER A 10 -0.88 27.27 -2.96
N GLN A 11 -1.35 28.44 -3.38
CA GLN A 11 -0.88 29.06 -4.63
C GLN A 11 0.62 29.36 -4.60
N ALA A 12 1.14 29.89 -3.48
CA ALA A 12 2.55 30.19 -3.32
C ALA A 12 3.42 28.91 -3.34
N VAL A 13 2.98 27.84 -2.68
CA VAL A 13 3.68 26.55 -2.68
C VAL A 13 3.72 25.95 -4.07
N PHE A 14 2.60 25.91 -4.80
CA PHE A 14 2.56 25.42 -6.19
C PHE A 14 3.42 26.27 -7.14
N ALA A 15 3.42 27.58 -7.00
CA ALA A 15 4.29 28.45 -7.78
C ALA A 15 5.78 28.19 -7.47
N SER A 16 6.12 27.98 -6.19
CA SER A 16 7.49 27.63 -5.78
C SER A 16 7.92 26.29 -6.34
N ALA A 17 7.06 25.27 -6.27
CA ALA A 17 7.34 23.95 -6.83
C ALA A 17 7.57 24.00 -8.35
N ALA A 18 6.75 24.76 -9.07
CA ALA A 18 6.91 24.96 -10.51
C ALA A 18 8.21 25.69 -10.89
N ALA A 19 8.66 26.61 -10.04
CA ALA A 19 9.92 27.35 -10.24
C ALA A 19 11.16 26.55 -9.88
N ASN A 20 11.03 25.49 -9.09
CA ASN A 20 12.12 24.67 -8.57
C ASN A 20 11.86 23.17 -8.82
N PRO A 21 11.89 22.70 -10.08
CA PRO A 21 11.51 21.33 -10.44
C PRO A 21 12.43 20.23 -9.87
N GLY A 22 13.60 20.60 -9.33
CA GLY A 22 14.52 19.70 -8.63
C GLY A 22 14.26 19.59 -7.12
N THR A 23 13.26 20.30 -6.59
CA THR A 23 12.91 20.28 -5.17
C THR A 23 11.58 19.54 -4.98
N ASP A 24 11.58 18.52 -4.15
CA ASP A 24 10.36 17.84 -3.75
C ASP A 24 9.59 18.73 -2.76
N THR A 25 8.36 19.10 -3.12
CA THR A 25 7.56 20.05 -2.38
C THR A 25 6.21 19.45 -2.04
N HIS A 26 5.94 19.29 -0.76
CA HIS A 26 4.69 18.73 -0.25
C HIS A 26 3.84 19.80 0.43
N LEU A 27 2.56 19.89 0.04
CA LEU A 27 1.56 20.68 0.75
C LEU A 27 0.69 19.75 1.59
N VAL A 28 0.88 19.81 2.90
CA VAL A 28 0.09 18.99 3.84
C VAL A 28 -1.18 19.74 4.23
N ASP A 29 -2.35 19.19 3.86
CA ASP A 29 -3.67 19.78 4.15
C ASP A 29 -4.13 19.40 5.57
N VAL A 30 -3.57 20.08 6.56
CA VAL A 30 -3.88 19.89 7.99
C VAL A 30 -5.33 20.27 8.31
N GLU A 31 -5.88 21.30 7.65
CA GLU A 31 -7.25 21.77 7.86
C GLU A 31 -8.27 20.68 7.50
N ARG A 32 -8.07 20.05 6.34
CA ARG A 32 -8.95 18.95 5.89
C ARG A 32 -8.92 17.77 6.86
N VAL A 33 -7.73 17.41 7.35
CA VAL A 33 -7.57 16.30 8.28
C VAL A 33 -8.23 16.62 9.62
N PHE A 34 -8.00 17.81 10.20
CA PHE A 34 -8.66 18.20 11.43
C PHE A 34 -10.18 18.29 11.28
N SER A 35 -10.67 18.79 10.16
CA SER A 35 -12.11 18.80 9.87
C SER A 35 -12.70 17.39 9.84
N ALA A 36 -12.00 16.42 9.26
CA ALA A 36 -12.44 15.03 9.26
C ALA A 36 -12.43 14.41 10.67
N ILE A 37 -11.40 14.71 11.48
CA ILE A 37 -11.32 14.22 12.87
C ILE A 37 -12.43 14.82 13.72
N ILE A 38 -12.72 16.12 13.58
CA ILE A 38 -13.79 16.79 14.31
C ILE A 38 -15.16 16.23 13.94
N ALA A 39 -15.35 15.85 12.68
CA ALA A 39 -16.60 15.25 12.19
C ALA A 39 -16.84 13.83 12.73
N ASP A 40 -15.78 13.04 12.93
CA ASP A 40 -15.86 11.67 13.45
C ASP A 40 -14.60 11.33 14.26
N PRO A 41 -14.49 11.84 15.51
CA PRO A 41 -13.29 11.69 16.31
C PRO A 41 -12.95 10.24 16.66
N GLN A 42 -13.97 9.40 16.89
CA GLN A 42 -13.77 8.00 17.29
C GLN A 42 -13.08 7.18 16.20
N ARG A 43 -13.32 7.49 14.94
CA ARG A 43 -12.62 6.87 13.81
C ARG A 43 -11.10 7.07 13.85
N PHE A 44 -10.66 8.14 14.50
CA PHE A 44 -9.25 8.52 14.63
C PHE A 44 -8.68 8.23 16.02
N GLY A 45 -9.47 7.57 16.90
CA GLY A 45 -9.04 7.16 18.23
C GLY A 45 -9.19 8.25 19.30
N PHE A 46 -10.01 9.29 19.05
CA PHE A 46 -10.32 10.33 20.01
C PHE A 46 -11.76 10.22 20.50
N ASP A 47 -11.98 10.47 21.80
CA ASP A 47 -13.31 10.60 22.35
C ASP A 47 -13.83 12.05 22.23
N ASN A 48 -12.91 13.02 22.18
CA ASN A 48 -13.24 14.44 22.08
C ASN A 48 -12.26 15.18 21.16
N ALA A 49 -12.79 15.87 20.17
CA ALA A 49 -12.01 16.66 19.20
C ALA A 49 -12.37 18.16 19.18
N THR A 50 -13.24 18.61 20.08
CA THR A 50 -13.73 20.00 20.09
C THR A 50 -13.41 20.75 21.37
N GLU A 51 -13.29 20.06 22.49
CA GLU A 51 -12.99 20.64 23.79
C GLU A 51 -11.53 20.39 24.17
N GLY A 52 -10.84 21.40 24.71
CA GLY A 52 -9.48 21.23 25.19
C GLY A 52 -9.43 20.49 26.54
N CYS A 53 -8.58 19.47 26.64
CA CYS A 53 -8.39 18.64 27.84
C CYS A 53 -8.17 19.50 29.12
N ARG A 54 -7.40 20.59 29.03
CA ARG A 54 -7.12 21.47 30.17
C ARG A 54 -8.35 22.13 30.81
N PHE A 55 -9.46 22.20 30.07
CA PHE A 55 -10.72 22.78 30.59
C PHE A 55 -11.62 21.75 31.24
N VAL A 56 -11.27 20.48 31.17
CA VAL A 56 -11.98 19.36 31.79
C VAL A 56 -11.14 18.83 32.95
N THR A 57 -11.61 19.00 34.17
CA THR A 57 -10.86 18.69 35.40
C THR A 57 -10.39 17.23 35.45
N SER A 58 -11.21 16.28 35.00
CA SER A 58 -10.86 14.87 34.95
C SER A 58 -9.76 14.58 33.90
N CYS A 59 -9.77 15.26 32.76
CA CYS A 59 -8.74 15.15 31.77
C CYS A 59 -7.42 15.82 32.19
N LEU A 60 -7.50 17.05 32.70
CA LEU A 60 -6.32 17.81 33.15
C LEU A 60 -5.49 17.04 34.19
N ASN A 61 -6.19 16.41 35.15
CA ASN A 61 -5.59 15.65 36.25
C ASN A 61 -5.47 14.14 35.94
N GLY A 62 -5.83 13.75 34.72
CA GLY A 62 -5.79 12.38 34.25
C GLY A 62 -4.39 11.91 33.82
N THR A 63 -4.30 10.66 33.55
CA THR A 63 -3.10 10.02 32.96
C THR A 63 -2.86 10.52 31.52
N GLN A 64 -1.66 10.31 31.00
CA GLN A 64 -1.34 10.58 29.59
C GLN A 64 -2.32 9.87 28.64
N ALA A 65 -2.75 8.65 28.98
CA ALA A 65 -3.71 7.90 28.17
C ALA A 65 -5.08 8.58 28.13
N GLU A 66 -5.57 9.10 29.25
CA GLU A 66 -6.83 9.86 29.31
C GLU A 66 -6.73 11.21 28.60
N GLN A 67 -5.60 11.90 28.71
CA GLN A 67 -5.36 13.14 27.96
C GLN A 67 -5.30 12.89 26.45
N ASN A 68 -4.76 11.75 26.02
CA ASN A 68 -4.67 11.36 24.62
C ASN A 68 -6.01 10.96 24.00
N GLN A 69 -7.08 10.82 24.77
CA GLN A 69 -8.45 10.68 24.26
C GLN A 69 -9.01 12.00 23.70
N TYR A 70 -8.33 13.12 23.96
CA TYR A 70 -8.66 14.43 23.42
C TYR A 70 -7.71 14.79 22.28
N LEU A 71 -8.25 15.36 21.20
CA LEU A 71 -7.43 15.87 20.10
C LEU A 71 -6.60 17.09 20.54
N PHE A 72 -7.23 18.00 21.31
CA PHE A 72 -6.60 19.24 21.75
C PHE A 72 -6.36 19.23 23.26
N PHE A 73 -5.18 19.72 23.66
CA PHE A 73 -4.88 20.01 25.06
C PHE A 73 -5.55 21.30 25.53
N ASP A 74 -5.53 22.33 24.69
CA ASP A 74 -6.24 23.59 24.88
C ASP A 74 -6.94 24.01 23.55
N ASN A 75 -7.24 25.30 23.37
CA ASN A 75 -7.96 25.77 22.18
C ASN A 75 -7.15 25.72 20.89
N VAL A 76 -5.83 25.50 20.95
CA VAL A 76 -4.93 25.57 19.77
C VAL A 76 -3.86 24.48 19.75
N HIS A 77 -3.45 23.97 20.91
CA HIS A 77 -2.37 22.98 20.99
C HIS A 77 -2.94 21.56 20.98
N PRO A 78 -2.53 20.71 20.04
CA PRO A 78 -2.88 19.29 20.07
C PRO A 78 -2.30 18.59 21.30
N THR A 79 -2.91 17.50 21.73
CA THR A 79 -2.34 16.56 22.71
C THR A 79 -1.17 15.79 22.09
N THR A 80 -0.50 14.95 22.88
CA THR A 80 0.55 14.05 22.35
C THR A 80 0.00 13.15 21.23
N ALA A 81 -1.22 12.61 21.39
CA ALA A 81 -1.86 11.81 20.34
C ALA A 81 -2.18 12.65 19.09
N GLY A 82 -2.63 13.89 19.26
CA GLY A 82 -2.84 14.82 18.15
C GLY A 82 -1.55 15.14 17.40
N HIS A 83 -0.43 15.32 18.09
CA HIS A 83 0.89 15.50 17.47
C HIS A 83 1.37 14.24 16.75
N GLN A 84 1.16 13.05 17.32
CA GLN A 84 1.50 11.78 16.66
C GLN A 84 0.73 11.59 15.36
N LEU A 85 -0.55 11.92 15.34
CA LEU A 85 -1.37 11.87 14.12
C LEU A 85 -0.85 12.83 13.06
N LEU A 86 -0.49 14.06 13.43
CA LEU A 86 0.12 15.02 12.50
C LEU A 86 1.46 14.53 11.96
N ALA A 87 2.30 13.94 12.81
CA ALA A 87 3.58 13.38 12.40
C ALA A 87 3.39 12.23 11.40
N SER A 88 2.42 11.33 11.66
CA SER A 88 2.07 10.26 10.72
C SER A 88 1.58 10.81 9.38
N LEU A 89 0.72 11.83 9.40
CA LEU A 89 0.25 12.50 8.19
C LEU A 89 1.40 13.07 7.35
N VAL A 90 2.33 13.78 7.99
CA VAL A 90 3.51 14.31 7.29
C VAL A 90 4.36 13.19 6.70
N LEU A 91 4.58 12.12 7.46
CA LEU A 91 5.31 10.95 7.00
C LEU A 91 4.63 10.31 5.77
N ASP A 92 3.30 10.16 5.80
CA ASP A 92 2.54 9.63 4.66
C ASP A 92 2.72 10.48 3.39
N TYR A 93 2.74 11.82 3.52
CA TYR A 93 3.04 12.70 2.38
C TYR A 93 4.45 12.54 1.86
N LEU A 94 5.44 12.39 2.75
CA LEU A 94 6.85 12.20 2.36
C LEU A 94 7.10 10.84 1.72
N THR A 95 6.38 9.79 2.15
CA THR A 95 6.55 8.42 1.65
C THR A 95 5.50 8.02 0.60
N ALA A 96 4.58 8.91 0.23
CA ALA A 96 3.49 8.59 -0.70
C ALA A 96 3.98 8.07 -2.05
N GLY A 97 5.11 8.60 -2.55
CA GLY A 97 5.74 8.15 -3.78
C GLY A 97 6.21 6.70 -3.70
N GLU A 98 6.89 6.35 -2.60
CA GLU A 98 7.38 4.99 -2.33
C GLU A 98 6.22 4.02 -2.13
N GLN A 99 5.20 4.41 -1.35
CA GLN A 99 4.01 3.58 -1.14
C GLN A 99 3.25 3.33 -2.45
N ALA A 100 3.13 4.34 -3.32
CA ALA A 100 2.52 4.17 -4.63
C ALA A 100 3.33 3.23 -5.54
N ALA A 101 4.66 3.32 -5.49
CA ALA A 101 5.55 2.42 -6.21
C ALA A 101 5.39 0.97 -5.72
N ASN A 102 5.36 0.75 -4.40
CA ASN A 102 5.16 -0.58 -3.79
C ASN A 102 3.81 -1.20 -4.20
N VAL A 103 2.73 -0.42 -4.21
CA VAL A 103 1.42 -0.89 -4.70
C VAL A 103 1.49 -1.27 -6.17
N GLY A 104 2.24 -0.51 -6.98
CA GLY A 104 2.50 -0.83 -8.39
C GLY A 104 3.22 -2.16 -8.55
N SER A 105 4.30 -2.38 -7.83
CA SER A 105 5.10 -3.62 -7.85
C SER A 105 4.27 -4.83 -7.39
N MET A 106 3.49 -4.70 -6.31
CA MET A 106 2.59 -5.76 -5.85
C MET A 106 1.51 -6.12 -6.88
N SER A 107 0.99 -5.13 -7.58
CA SER A 107 -0.01 -5.36 -8.63
C SER A 107 0.58 -6.09 -9.83
N GLU A 108 1.78 -5.71 -10.23
CA GLU A 108 2.51 -6.35 -11.34
C GLU A 108 2.87 -7.79 -11.02
N THR A 109 3.41 -8.06 -9.83
CA THR A 109 3.75 -9.44 -9.39
C THR A 109 2.51 -10.34 -9.32
N ALA A 110 1.36 -9.82 -8.87
CA ALA A 110 0.11 -10.57 -8.88
C ALA A 110 -0.39 -10.91 -10.29
N ILE A 111 -0.13 -10.06 -11.28
CA ILE A 111 -0.43 -10.33 -12.69
C ILE A 111 0.52 -11.39 -13.25
N LEU A 112 1.81 -11.29 -12.93
CA LEU A 112 2.81 -12.28 -13.34
C LEU A 112 2.48 -13.68 -12.79
N ASP A 113 2.12 -13.80 -11.53
CA ASP A 113 1.71 -15.07 -10.92
C ASP A 113 0.48 -15.69 -11.60
N ARG A 114 -0.49 -14.87 -11.98
CA ARG A 114 -1.68 -15.34 -12.73
C ARG A 114 -1.32 -15.80 -14.14
N TYR A 115 -0.44 -15.08 -14.80
CA TYR A 115 0.04 -15.45 -16.13
C TYR A 115 0.79 -16.79 -16.10
N GLU A 116 1.69 -16.97 -15.14
CA GLU A 116 2.41 -18.23 -14.93
C GLU A 116 1.46 -19.39 -14.60
N GLY A 117 0.43 -19.13 -13.80
CA GLY A 117 -0.61 -20.10 -13.51
C GLY A 117 -1.32 -20.58 -14.79
N ALA A 118 -1.70 -19.68 -15.67
CA ALA A 118 -2.34 -19.98 -16.95
C ALA A 118 -1.39 -20.70 -17.90
N ALA A 119 -0.15 -20.26 -18.03
CA ALA A 119 0.87 -20.89 -18.88
C ALA A 119 1.14 -22.33 -18.46
N SER A 120 1.28 -22.59 -17.16
CA SER A 120 1.46 -23.92 -16.60
C SER A 120 0.25 -24.85 -16.87
N ALA A 121 -0.97 -24.34 -16.78
CA ALA A 121 -2.18 -25.11 -17.09
C ALA A 121 -2.23 -25.49 -18.59
N LEU A 122 -1.88 -24.56 -19.48
CA LEU A 122 -1.79 -24.80 -20.92
C LEU A 122 -0.71 -25.83 -21.26
N GLU A 123 0.45 -25.75 -20.63
CA GLU A 123 1.53 -26.71 -20.82
C GLU A 123 1.11 -28.11 -20.37
N ARG A 124 0.45 -28.22 -19.19
CA ARG A 124 -0.13 -29.48 -18.72
C ARG A 124 -1.12 -30.04 -19.75
N GLY A 125 -2.05 -29.22 -20.22
CA GLY A 125 -3.02 -29.62 -21.24
C GLY A 125 -2.36 -30.16 -22.51
N ARG A 126 -1.31 -29.49 -23.00
CA ARG A 126 -0.54 -29.96 -24.17
C ARG A 126 0.13 -31.30 -23.92
N LYS A 127 0.75 -31.51 -22.75
CA LYS A 127 1.39 -32.78 -22.37
C LYS A 127 0.39 -33.92 -22.34
N VAL A 128 -0.79 -33.69 -21.73
CA VAL A 128 -1.84 -34.73 -21.65
C VAL A 128 -2.42 -35.05 -23.03
N LEU A 129 -2.68 -34.02 -23.86
CA LEU A 129 -3.18 -34.24 -25.21
C LEU A 129 -2.17 -35.00 -26.09
N ALA A 130 -0.89 -34.75 -25.93
CA ALA A 130 0.17 -35.47 -26.64
C ALA A 130 0.35 -36.92 -26.13
N GLY A 131 0.18 -37.15 -24.82
CA GLY A 131 0.36 -38.49 -24.22
C GLY A 131 -0.90 -39.35 -24.22
N GLY A 132 -2.04 -38.81 -24.62
CA GLY A 132 -3.32 -39.51 -24.63
C GLY A 132 -3.95 -39.75 -23.26
N PRO A 133 -5.01 -40.57 -23.18
CA PRO A 133 -5.79 -40.75 -21.93
C PRO A 133 -4.98 -41.28 -20.75
N GLU A 134 -3.93 -42.04 -20.98
CA GLU A 134 -3.08 -42.57 -19.91
C GLU A 134 -2.19 -41.48 -19.24
N ALA A 135 -2.02 -40.34 -19.89
CA ALA A 135 -1.29 -39.21 -19.34
C ALA A 135 -2.16 -38.30 -18.45
N ALA A 136 -3.49 -38.51 -18.48
CA ALA A 136 -4.44 -37.82 -17.62
C ALA A 136 -4.47 -38.43 -16.22
N GLY A 137 -4.87 -37.64 -15.23
CA GLY A 137 -4.99 -38.10 -13.84
C GLY A 137 -4.51 -37.06 -12.83
N PHE A 138 -4.21 -37.54 -11.64
CA PHE A 138 -3.61 -36.70 -10.60
C PHE A 138 -2.18 -36.30 -10.98
N TYR A 139 -1.85 -35.05 -10.75
CA TYR A 139 -0.49 -34.56 -10.92
C TYR A 139 -0.09 -33.56 -9.85
N THR A 140 1.20 -33.46 -9.66
CA THR A 140 1.85 -32.42 -8.87
C THR A 140 2.87 -31.73 -9.75
N SER A 141 3.04 -30.43 -9.56
CA SER A 141 4.13 -29.69 -10.18
C SER A 141 4.74 -28.70 -9.21
N PHE A 142 6.04 -28.49 -9.38
CA PHE A 142 6.82 -27.50 -8.65
C PHE A 142 7.41 -26.54 -9.67
N GLY A 143 7.39 -25.27 -9.38
CA GLY A 143 7.97 -24.24 -10.23
C GLY A 143 8.53 -23.11 -9.39
N GLY A 144 9.38 -22.31 -9.98
CA GLY A 144 9.87 -21.09 -9.41
C GLY A 144 10.25 -20.12 -10.51
N ASN A 145 9.96 -18.86 -10.31
CA ASN A 145 10.31 -17.79 -11.24
C ASN A 145 11.00 -16.66 -10.47
N TRP A 146 11.90 -16.01 -11.15
CA TRP A 146 12.61 -14.84 -10.67
C TRP A 146 12.45 -13.73 -11.69
N TYR A 147 12.04 -12.58 -11.22
CA TYR A 147 11.86 -11.39 -12.02
C TYR A 147 12.72 -10.29 -11.45
N ASP A 148 13.56 -9.71 -12.29
CA ASP A 148 14.36 -8.55 -11.99
C ASP A 148 13.83 -7.41 -12.85
N ARG A 149 13.50 -6.30 -12.23
CA ARG A 149 13.06 -5.09 -12.89
C ARG A 149 13.93 -3.93 -12.46
N GLY A 150 14.63 -3.34 -13.40
CA GLY A 150 15.37 -2.09 -13.16
C GLY A 150 14.47 -0.89 -12.95
N ASP A 151 15.01 0.15 -12.29
CA ASP A 151 14.34 1.43 -12.12
C ASP A 151 13.87 2.01 -13.46
N SER A 152 12.64 2.47 -13.52
CA SER A 152 12.13 3.32 -14.58
C SER A 152 11.64 4.61 -13.94
N GLY A 153 11.84 5.78 -14.56
CA GLY A 153 11.67 7.11 -13.97
C GLY A 153 10.32 7.43 -13.26
N ARG A 154 9.45 6.43 -13.09
CA ARG A 154 8.17 6.52 -12.37
C ARG A 154 7.89 5.32 -11.46
N MET A 155 8.71 4.28 -11.51
CA MET A 155 8.52 3.06 -10.72
C MET A 155 9.90 2.54 -10.30
N HIS A 156 10.01 2.12 -9.03
CA HIS A 156 11.20 1.48 -8.51
C HIS A 156 11.45 0.14 -9.18
N GLY A 157 12.72 -0.20 -9.30
CA GLY A 157 13.15 -1.56 -9.58
C GLY A 157 12.79 -2.47 -8.42
N TYR A 158 12.56 -3.73 -8.71
CA TYR A 158 12.33 -4.75 -7.70
C TYR A 158 12.87 -6.09 -8.16
N ASP A 159 13.27 -6.89 -7.20
CA ASP A 159 13.55 -8.30 -7.35
C ASP A 159 12.38 -9.10 -6.78
N TYR A 160 11.76 -9.94 -7.59
CA TYR A 160 10.67 -10.80 -7.17
C TYR A 160 11.00 -12.26 -7.42
N GLY A 161 11.07 -13.03 -6.35
CA GLY A 161 11.23 -14.48 -6.39
C GLY A 161 9.98 -15.19 -5.90
N VAL A 162 9.44 -16.16 -6.66
CA VAL A 162 8.27 -16.93 -6.28
C VAL A 162 8.49 -18.43 -6.49
N GLY A 163 8.17 -19.21 -5.48
CA GLY A 163 8.07 -20.68 -5.54
C GLY A 163 6.62 -21.13 -5.52
N THR A 164 6.23 -22.02 -6.42
CA THR A 164 4.85 -22.50 -6.55
C THR A 164 4.79 -24.02 -6.46
N VAL A 165 3.86 -24.53 -5.67
CA VAL A 165 3.45 -25.94 -5.63
C VAL A 165 2.03 -26.02 -6.16
N ARG A 166 1.78 -26.97 -7.07
CA ARG A 166 0.46 -27.19 -7.66
C ARG A 166 0.06 -28.63 -7.55
N LEU A 167 -1.21 -28.86 -7.22
CA LEU A 167 -1.89 -30.14 -7.22
C LEU A 167 -3.07 -30.05 -8.17
N GLY A 168 -3.23 -31.03 -9.05
CA GLY A 168 -4.34 -31.01 -10.00
C GLY A 168 -4.80 -32.41 -10.38
N TYR A 169 -5.93 -32.43 -11.07
CA TYR A 169 -6.52 -33.60 -11.67
C TYR A 169 -7.10 -33.24 -13.02
N ASP A 170 -6.87 -34.09 -14.01
CA ASP A 170 -7.47 -33.99 -15.34
C ASP A 170 -8.00 -35.33 -15.82
N ALA A 171 -9.02 -35.29 -16.69
CA ALA A 171 -9.65 -36.47 -17.26
C ALA A 171 -10.21 -36.16 -18.64
N PHE A 172 -10.32 -37.19 -19.47
CA PHE A 172 -11.05 -37.09 -20.74
C PHE A 172 -12.55 -37.37 -20.53
N LEU A 173 -13.38 -36.46 -21.02
CA LEU A 173 -14.82 -36.65 -21.16
C LEU A 173 -15.13 -36.73 -22.67
N GLY A 174 -15.16 -37.97 -23.19
CA GLY A 174 -15.18 -38.18 -24.63
C GLY A 174 -13.89 -37.65 -25.29
N ASN A 175 -14.01 -36.72 -26.20
CA ASN A 175 -12.86 -36.09 -26.89
C ASN A 175 -12.38 -34.80 -26.20
N ALA A 176 -13.01 -34.38 -25.11
CA ALA A 176 -12.67 -33.17 -24.37
C ALA A 176 -11.79 -33.51 -23.17
N LEU A 177 -10.67 -32.81 -23.02
CA LEU A 177 -9.87 -32.83 -21.82
C LEU A 177 -10.43 -31.77 -20.84
N VAL A 178 -10.77 -32.21 -19.63
CA VAL A 178 -11.27 -31.35 -18.54
C VAL A 178 -10.39 -31.58 -17.33
N GLY A 179 -10.01 -30.49 -16.64
CA GLY A 179 -9.19 -30.58 -15.43
C GLY A 179 -9.30 -29.35 -14.59
N GLY A 180 -8.78 -29.47 -13.37
CA GLY A 180 -8.65 -28.37 -12.42
C GLY A 180 -7.41 -28.54 -11.56
N SER A 181 -6.92 -27.44 -11.01
CA SER A 181 -5.79 -27.45 -10.10
C SER A 181 -5.93 -26.37 -9.04
N VAL A 182 -5.30 -26.62 -7.90
CA VAL A 182 -5.05 -25.64 -6.86
C VAL A 182 -3.55 -25.45 -6.74
N SER A 183 -3.12 -24.22 -6.51
CA SER A 183 -1.71 -23.90 -6.30
C SER A 183 -1.54 -23.03 -5.07
N TYR A 184 -0.41 -23.23 -4.42
CA TYR A 184 0.10 -22.37 -3.37
C TYR A 184 1.42 -21.78 -3.86
N SER A 185 1.50 -20.43 -3.82
CA SER A 185 2.70 -19.71 -4.17
C SER A 185 3.20 -18.95 -2.94
N ASN A 186 4.52 -18.96 -2.73
CA ASN A 186 5.20 -18.17 -1.73
C ASN A 186 6.31 -17.41 -2.42
N GLY A 187 6.33 -16.08 -2.25
CA GLY A 187 7.31 -15.21 -2.88
C GLY A 187 7.82 -14.14 -1.96
N SER A 188 8.98 -13.60 -2.27
CA SER A 188 9.56 -12.40 -1.68
C SER A 188 9.68 -11.31 -2.73
N LEU A 189 9.33 -10.11 -2.37
CA LEU A 189 9.51 -8.90 -3.14
C LEU A 189 10.51 -8.02 -2.40
N ASP A 190 11.65 -7.78 -3.00
CA ASP A 190 12.68 -6.88 -2.49
C ASP A 190 12.68 -5.62 -3.36
N ASP A 191 12.21 -4.50 -2.79
CA ASP A 191 12.24 -3.20 -3.43
C ASP A 191 13.60 -2.53 -3.17
N SER A 192 14.24 -2.04 -4.22
CA SER A 192 15.44 -1.23 -4.05
C SER A 192 15.05 0.13 -3.45
N PRO A 193 15.63 0.53 -2.30
CA PRO A 193 15.37 1.86 -1.75
C PRO A 193 15.84 2.93 -2.75
N ILE A 194 15.05 4.01 -2.89
CA ILE A 194 15.47 5.16 -3.70
C ILE A 194 16.75 5.73 -3.10
N THR A 195 17.86 5.57 -3.78
CA THR A 195 19.05 6.37 -3.54
C THR A 195 18.87 7.69 -4.28
N TYR A 196 18.50 8.73 -3.54
CA TYR A 196 18.62 10.09 -4.07
C TYR A 196 20.09 10.41 -4.27
N ASP A 197 20.55 10.28 -5.51
CA ASP A 197 21.87 10.76 -5.89
C ASP A 197 21.75 12.29 -6.03
N SER A 198 22.18 13.00 -4.99
CA SER A 198 22.26 14.46 -4.98
C SER A 198 23.42 14.87 -5.88
N GLN A 199 23.13 15.17 -7.13
CA GLN A 199 24.04 15.91 -8.00
C GLN A 199 23.80 17.41 -7.88
#